data_bbc1fa336adb7b0f882a76c498080fb2
#
_entry.id   bbc1fa336adb7b0f882a76c498080fb2
#
_cell.length_a   1.000
_cell.length_b   1.000
_cell.length_c   1.000
_cell.angle_alpha   90.00
_cell.angle_beta   90.00
_cell.angle_gamma   90.00
#
_symmetry.space_group_name_H-M   'P 1'
#
loop_
_entity.id
_entity.type
_entity.pdbx_description
1 polymer ?
#
loop_
_entity_poly.entity_id
_entity_poly.type
_entity_poly.pdbx_seq_one_letter_code
_entity_poly.pdbx_strand_id
1 'polypeptide(L)'
;MKIACIIPSRYASTRLPGKPLRMIAEQTLIHRVYNRAILAKSPDIVVVATDYRAIAEEVEGFGGRVVMTAVNHPTGTDRLAEVAEQLADYDIIVNVQGDEPFIDPDVIDRLAKMLTEHENLDMVTAAAPLKKEEYQDASAVKVVVNQKGEALYFSRALIPYPREGFAMPPLKHIGVYAYRRSFLLTYAKMEQTPLEKTESLEQLRALETGYKIGVIRIETEDIGIDTEEDLKKANEFFKRSNL
;
A
#
# COMPACT_ATOMS: atom_id res chain seq x y z
N MET A 1 -1.03 -19.43 9.92
CA MET A 1 -1.86 -18.27 9.56
C MET A 1 -1.96 -18.24 8.05
N LYS A 2 -3.15 -18.04 7.50
CA LYS A 2 -3.36 -17.86 6.06
C LYS A 2 -3.29 -16.37 5.71
N ILE A 3 -2.68 -16.06 4.56
CA ILE A 3 -2.37 -14.71 4.12
C ILE A 3 -3.00 -14.47 2.75
N ALA A 4 -3.80 -13.40 2.63
CA ALA A 4 -4.33 -12.94 1.35
C ALA A 4 -3.67 -11.61 0.97
N CYS A 5 -3.22 -11.49 -0.29
CA CYS A 5 -2.81 -10.22 -0.88
C CYS A 5 -3.98 -9.67 -1.69
N ILE A 6 -4.41 -8.45 -1.40
CA ILE A 6 -5.49 -7.76 -2.11
C ILE A 6 -4.94 -6.51 -2.78
N ILE A 7 -5.29 -6.34 -4.06
CA ILE A 7 -4.90 -5.20 -4.89
C ILE A 7 -6.17 -4.40 -5.19
N PRO A 8 -6.46 -3.32 -4.42
CA PRO A 8 -7.59 -2.46 -4.73
C PRO A 8 -7.33 -1.68 -6.02
N SER A 9 -8.30 -1.71 -6.93
CA SER A 9 -8.15 -1.11 -8.24
C SER A 9 -9.45 -0.42 -8.68
N ARG A 10 -9.44 0.92 -8.73
CA ARG A 10 -10.58 1.74 -9.14
C ARG A 10 -10.36 2.30 -10.54
N TYR A 11 -11.44 2.32 -11.35
CA TYR A 11 -11.38 2.98 -12.66
C TYR A 11 -11.29 4.50 -12.53
N ALA A 12 -12.01 5.06 -11.57
CA ALA A 12 -12.08 6.50 -11.34
C ALA A 12 -10.76 7.02 -10.73
N SER A 13 -9.93 7.60 -11.58
CA SER A 13 -8.73 8.34 -11.20
C SER A 13 -8.80 9.72 -11.85
N THR A 14 -8.69 10.78 -11.05
CA THR A 14 -8.78 12.16 -11.54
C THR A 14 -7.52 12.60 -12.30
N ARG A 15 -6.34 12.17 -11.86
CA ARG A 15 -5.04 12.52 -12.45
C ARG A 15 -4.68 11.68 -13.68
N LEU A 16 -5.13 10.42 -13.71
CA LEU A 16 -4.87 9.48 -14.80
C LEU A 16 -6.12 8.61 -15.03
N PRO A 17 -7.10 9.06 -15.86
CA PRO A 17 -8.34 8.31 -16.11
C PRO A 17 -8.07 6.90 -16.63
N GLY A 18 -8.80 5.91 -16.10
CA GLY A 18 -8.64 4.51 -16.47
C GLY A 18 -7.27 3.94 -16.09
N LYS A 19 -6.61 4.51 -15.09
CA LYS A 19 -5.25 4.18 -14.64
C LYS A 19 -4.91 2.68 -14.66
N PRO A 20 -5.72 1.78 -14.09
CA PRO A 20 -5.38 0.34 -14.04
C PRO A 20 -5.25 -0.32 -15.42
N LEU A 21 -5.96 0.19 -16.43
CA LEU A 21 -5.95 -0.35 -17.80
C LEU A 21 -4.94 0.37 -18.71
N ARG A 22 -4.16 1.33 -18.19
CA ARG A 22 -3.11 2.00 -18.96
C ARG A 22 -1.94 1.03 -19.19
N MET A 23 -1.42 1.09 -20.42
CA MET A 23 -0.35 0.19 -20.86
C MET A 23 1.02 0.65 -20.35
N ILE A 24 1.77 -0.28 -19.77
CA ILE A 24 3.19 -0.16 -19.47
C ILE A 24 3.91 -1.25 -20.28
N ALA A 25 4.58 -0.85 -21.34
CA ALA A 25 5.05 -1.73 -22.41
C ALA A 25 3.86 -2.57 -22.94
N GLU A 26 3.92 -3.90 -22.90
CA GLU A 26 2.93 -4.80 -23.50
C GLU A 26 1.83 -5.28 -22.54
N GLN A 27 1.82 -4.78 -21.29
CA GLN A 27 0.86 -5.19 -20.26
C GLN A 27 0.17 -3.97 -19.64
N THR A 28 -1.06 -4.17 -19.14
CA THR A 28 -1.75 -3.15 -18.37
C THR A 28 -1.06 -2.93 -17.02
N LEU A 29 -1.26 -1.76 -16.42
CA LEU A 29 -0.73 -1.45 -15.09
C LEU A 29 -1.17 -2.51 -14.06
N ILE A 30 -2.46 -2.88 -14.06
CA ILE A 30 -2.99 -3.87 -13.11
C ILE A 30 -2.38 -5.26 -13.32
N HIS A 31 -2.11 -5.65 -14.58
CA HIS A 31 -1.45 -6.91 -14.90
C HIS A 31 -0.02 -6.95 -14.33
N ARG A 32 0.73 -5.84 -14.46
CA ARG A 32 2.09 -5.74 -13.90
C ARG A 32 2.10 -5.80 -12.38
N VAL A 33 1.20 -5.07 -11.71
CA VAL A 33 1.09 -5.13 -10.24
C VAL A 33 0.74 -6.54 -9.79
N TYR A 34 -0.22 -7.20 -10.46
CA TYR A 34 -0.60 -8.58 -10.15
C TYR A 34 0.57 -9.54 -10.31
N ASN A 35 1.31 -9.44 -11.43
CA ASN A 35 2.48 -10.27 -11.69
C ASN A 35 3.58 -10.09 -10.63
N ARG A 36 3.76 -8.89 -10.10
CA ARG A 36 4.69 -8.65 -9.00
C ARG A 36 4.20 -9.30 -7.71
N ALA A 37 2.92 -9.13 -7.40
CA ALA A 37 2.33 -9.65 -6.16
C ALA A 37 2.35 -11.19 -6.10
N ILE A 38 2.13 -11.90 -7.20
CA ILE A 38 2.17 -13.38 -7.23
C ILE A 38 3.59 -13.97 -7.08
N LEU A 39 4.64 -13.16 -7.22
CA LEU A 39 6.03 -13.60 -6.97
C LEU A 39 6.37 -13.62 -5.47
N ALA A 40 5.57 -12.98 -4.62
CA ALA A 40 5.70 -13.08 -3.17
C ALA A 40 5.38 -14.51 -2.71
N LYS A 41 6.07 -14.97 -1.66
CA LYS A 41 6.01 -16.36 -1.17
C LYS A 41 5.01 -16.55 -0.04
N SER A 42 4.71 -15.46 0.70
CA SER A 42 3.85 -15.52 1.88
C SER A 42 2.36 -15.58 1.58
N PRO A 43 1.80 -14.89 0.55
CA PRO A 43 0.38 -14.96 0.29
C PRO A 43 -0.06 -16.31 -0.28
N ASP A 44 -1.10 -16.90 0.32
CA ASP A 44 -1.77 -18.11 -0.22
C ASP A 44 -2.66 -17.77 -1.41
N ILE A 45 -3.05 -16.51 -1.56
CA ILE A 45 -3.90 -16.01 -2.64
C ILE A 45 -3.57 -14.54 -2.94
N VAL A 46 -3.64 -14.18 -4.22
CA VAL A 46 -3.63 -12.79 -4.69
C VAL A 46 -4.95 -12.50 -5.39
N VAL A 47 -5.59 -11.39 -5.04
CA VAL A 47 -6.92 -10.99 -5.52
C VAL A 47 -6.94 -9.52 -5.90
N VAL A 48 -7.48 -9.18 -7.07
CA VAL A 48 -7.79 -7.79 -7.43
C VAL A 48 -9.20 -7.46 -6.95
N ALA A 49 -9.36 -6.33 -6.25
CA ALA A 49 -10.64 -5.82 -5.78
C ALA A 49 -11.05 -4.61 -6.62
N THR A 50 -12.11 -4.72 -7.41
CA THR A 50 -12.53 -3.65 -8.34
C THR A 50 -14.04 -3.48 -8.39
N ASP A 51 -14.48 -2.26 -8.70
CA ASP A 51 -15.88 -1.89 -8.97
C ASP A 51 -16.17 -1.77 -10.47
N TYR A 52 -15.20 -2.05 -11.34
CA TYR A 52 -15.32 -1.76 -12.76
C TYR A 52 -15.15 -3.02 -13.61
N ARG A 53 -16.17 -3.32 -14.43
CA ARG A 53 -16.25 -4.57 -15.20
C ARG A 53 -15.07 -4.78 -16.13
N ALA A 54 -14.60 -3.75 -16.83
CA ALA A 54 -13.48 -3.88 -17.75
C ALA A 54 -12.16 -4.22 -17.04
N ILE A 55 -11.97 -3.79 -15.77
CA ILE A 55 -10.81 -4.19 -14.96
C ILE A 55 -10.93 -5.68 -14.60
N ALA A 56 -12.13 -6.13 -14.24
CA ALA A 56 -12.37 -7.53 -13.92
C ALA A 56 -12.11 -8.44 -15.15
N GLU A 57 -12.63 -8.06 -16.31
CA GLU A 57 -12.40 -8.78 -17.58
C GLU A 57 -10.90 -8.85 -17.95
N GLU A 58 -10.16 -7.75 -17.76
CA GLU A 58 -8.71 -7.73 -17.96
C GLU A 58 -8.01 -8.72 -17.01
N VAL A 59 -8.37 -8.71 -15.72
CA VAL A 59 -7.78 -9.61 -14.72
C VAL A 59 -8.10 -11.07 -15.02
N GLU A 60 -9.35 -11.39 -15.37
CA GLU A 60 -9.77 -12.72 -15.78
C GLU A 60 -9.04 -13.16 -17.08
N GLY A 61 -8.82 -12.22 -18.01
CA GLY A 61 -8.15 -12.46 -19.29
C GLY A 61 -6.71 -12.95 -19.15
N PHE A 62 -5.97 -12.50 -18.15
CA PHE A 62 -4.63 -13.02 -17.86
C PHE A 62 -4.60 -14.14 -16.79
N GLY A 63 -5.76 -14.66 -16.38
CA GLY A 63 -5.90 -15.76 -15.42
C GLY A 63 -5.75 -15.34 -13.96
N GLY A 64 -5.86 -14.02 -13.66
CA GLY A 64 -5.84 -13.50 -12.29
C GLY A 64 -7.18 -13.73 -11.58
N ARG A 65 -7.15 -13.60 -10.25
CA ARG A 65 -8.38 -13.65 -9.43
C ARG A 65 -8.90 -12.24 -9.18
N VAL A 66 -10.19 -12.05 -9.34
CA VAL A 66 -10.87 -10.77 -9.13
C VAL A 66 -12.11 -10.94 -8.27
N VAL A 67 -12.39 -9.95 -7.44
CA VAL A 67 -13.64 -9.81 -6.67
C VAL A 67 -14.25 -8.46 -7.03
N MET A 68 -15.51 -8.50 -7.49
CA MET A 68 -16.29 -7.30 -7.70
C MET A 68 -16.72 -6.72 -6.35
N THR A 69 -16.55 -5.42 -6.18
CA THR A 69 -16.87 -4.69 -4.95
C THR A 69 -17.84 -3.55 -5.23
N ALA A 70 -18.44 -3.02 -4.17
CA ALA A 70 -19.33 -1.86 -4.29
C ALA A 70 -18.61 -0.64 -4.90
N VAL A 71 -19.37 0.16 -5.66
CA VAL A 71 -18.86 1.37 -6.35
C VAL A 71 -18.59 2.52 -5.38
N ASN A 72 -19.38 2.61 -4.31
CA ASN A 72 -19.47 3.75 -3.41
C ASN A 72 -18.55 3.69 -2.19
N HIS A 73 -17.49 2.89 -2.22
CA HIS A 73 -16.49 2.91 -1.15
C HIS A 73 -15.77 4.25 -1.07
N PRO A 74 -15.77 4.93 0.10
CA PRO A 74 -15.08 6.20 0.27
C PRO A 74 -13.55 6.06 0.15
N THR A 75 -13.00 4.93 0.63
CA THR A 75 -11.53 4.70 0.64
C THR A 75 -11.14 3.34 0.05
N GLY A 76 -9.84 3.14 -0.19
CA GLY A 76 -9.28 1.84 -0.54
C GLY A 76 -9.42 0.82 0.60
N THR A 77 -9.36 1.26 1.84
CA THR A 77 -9.50 0.43 3.04
C THR A 77 -10.90 -0.16 3.17
N ASP A 78 -11.95 0.61 2.84
CA ASP A 78 -13.33 0.09 2.83
C ASP A 78 -13.49 -1.03 1.78
N ARG A 79 -12.89 -0.86 0.61
CA ARG A 79 -12.87 -1.88 -0.45
C ARG A 79 -12.13 -3.15 -0.02
N LEU A 80 -10.98 -2.98 0.66
CA LEU A 80 -10.24 -4.10 1.24
C LEU A 80 -11.11 -4.85 2.26
N ALA A 81 -11.79 -4.13 3.14
CA ALA A 81 -12.63 -4.73 4.19
C ALA A 81 -13.77 -5.56 3.59
N GLU A 82 -14.45 -5.07 2.52
CA GLU A 82 -15.49 -5.84 1.82
C GLU A 82 -14.96 -7.18 1.30
N VAL A 83 -13.76 -7.19 0.69
CA VAL A 83 -13.15 -8.43 0.21
C VAL A 83 -12.71 -9.30 1.38
N ALA A 84 -12.14 -8.70 2.45
CA ALA A 84 -11.72 -9.43 3.64
C ALA A 84 -12.89 -10.08 4.39
N GLU A 85 -14.11 -9.52 4.32
CA GLU A 85 -15.32 -10.17 4.86
C GLU A 85 -15.59 -11.51 4.16
N GLN A 86 -15.35 -11.60 2.84
CA GLN A 86 -15.53 -12.82 2.05
C GLN A 86 -14.39 -13.83 2.26
N LEU A 87 -13.23 -13.39 2.75
CA LEU A 87 -12.03 -14.20 3.00
C LEU A 87 -11.90 -14.59 4.47
N ALA A 88 -12.95 -15.24 5.04
CA ALA A 88 -13.03 -15.55 6.46
C ALA A 88 -11.91 -16.47 6.97
N ASP A 89 -11.36 -17.31 6.11
CA ASP A 89 -10.30 -18.28 6.43
C ASP A 89 -8.89 -17.66 6.48
N TYR A 90 -8.76 -16.38 6.14
CA TYR A 90 -7.47 -15.68 6.10
C TYR A 90 -7.28 -14.81 7.34
N ASP A 91 -6.11 -14.90 7.95
CA ASP A 91 -5.76 -14.22 9.20
C ASP A 91 -5.14 -12.83 8.95
N ILE A 92 -4.38 -12.70 7.85
CA ILE A 92 -3.63 -11.52 7.47
C ILE A 92 -4.04 -11.08 6.06
N ILE A 93 -4.25 -9.78 5.89
CA ILE A 93 -4.54 -9.14 4.61
C ILE A 93 -3.38 -8.20 4.27
N VAL A 94 -2.67 -8.47 3.18
CA VAL A 94 -1.67 -7.55 2.63
C VAL A 94 -2.33 -6.70 1.55
N ASN A 95 -2.19 -5.40 1.66
CA ASN A 95 -2.67 -4.41 0.69
C ASN A 95 -1.52 -3.94 -0.18
N VAL A 96 -1.52 -4.31 -1.45
CA VAL A 96 -0.62 -3.77 -2.47
C VAL A 96 -1.40 -2.77 -3.30
N GLN A 97 -0.92 -1.55 -3.43
CA GLN A 97 -1.61 -0.53 -4.21
C GLN A 97 -1.63 -0.89 -5.70
N GLY A 98 -2.78 -0.67 -6.35
CA GLY A 98 -2.98 -0.99 -7.78
C GLY A 98 -2.20 -0.11 -8.76
N ASP A 99 -1.34 0.76 -8.26
CA ASP A 99 -0.48 1.70 -9.00
C ASP A 99 1.02 1.48 -8.76
N GLU A 100 1.41 0.38 -8.12
CA GLU A 100 2.81 0.04 -7.82
C GLU A 100 3.34 -1.14 -8.67
N PRO A 101 3.61 -0.94 -9.98
CA PRO A 101 4.04 -2.02 -10.88
C PRO A 101 5.47 -2.52 -10.60
N PHE A 102 6.20 -1.84 -9.73
CA PHE A 102 7.58 -2.16 -9.36
C PHE A 102 7.71 -2.71 -7.95
N ILE A 103 6.58 -2.94 -7.24
CA ILE A 103 6.61 -3.47 -5.88
C ILE A 103 7.56 -4.67 -5.77
N ASP A 104 8.47 -4.63 -4.80
CA ASP A 104 9.33 -5.77 -4.52
C ASP A 104 8.53 -6.85 -3.77
N PRO A 105 8.43 -8.09 -4.33
CA PRO A 105 7.77 -9.18 -3.65
C PRO A 105 8.29 -9.45 -2.23
N ASP A 106 9.57 -9.21 -1.96
CA ASP A 106 10.15 -9.34 -0.61
C ASP A 106 9.50 -8.38 0.40
N VAL A 107 9.08 -7.20 -0.03
CA VAL A 107 8.35 -6.26 0.83
C VAL A 107 7.02 -6.88 1.30
N ILE A 108 6.27 -7.53 0.41
CA ILE A 108 5.02 -8.23 0.73
C ILE A 108 5.27 -9.32 1.78
N ASP A 109 6.31 -10.12 1.56
CA ASP A 109 6.71 -11.20 2.47
C ASP A 109 7.12 -10.68 3.84
N ARG A 110 7.90 -9.60 3.90
CA ARG A 110 8.36 -8.99 5.15
C ARG A 110 7.25 -8.32 5.95
N LEU A 111 6.28 -7.67 5.29
CA LEU A 111 5.08 -7.13 5.94
C LEU A 111 4.27 -8.24 6.62
N ALA A 112 3.99 -9.31 5.89
CA ALA A 112 3.25 -10.47 6.40
C ALA A 112 4.01 -11.15 7.55
N LYS A 113 5.32 -11.35 7.39
CA LYS A 113 6.19 -11.96 8.40
C LYS A 113 6.17 -11.16 9.70
N MET A 114 6.29 -9.83 9.64
CA MET A 114 6.29 -8.99 10.84
C MET A 114 4.99 -9.15 11.65
N LEU A 115 3.81 -9.24 11.00
CA LEU A 115 2.56 -9.53 11.70
C LEU A 115 2.50 -10.95 12.26
N THR A 116 3.11 -11.91 11.57
CA THR A 116 3.13 -13.30 12.05
C THR A 116 3.99 -13.45 13.29
N GLU A 117 5.12 -12.74 13.38
CA GLU A 117 6.08 -12.82 14.47
C GLU A 117 5.75 -11.91 15.68
N HIS A 118 4.89 -10.89 15.49
CA HIS A 118 4.58 -9.89 16.52
C HIS A 118 3.07 -9.81 16.79
N GLU A 119 2.56 -10.59 17.74
CA GLU A 119 1.13 -10.64 18.07
C GLU A 119 0.55 -9.33 18.58
N ASN A 120 1.39 -8.44 19.10
CA ASN A 120 1.00 -7.14 19.63
C ASN A 120 0.81 -6.06 18.55
N LEU A 121 1.09 -6.35 17.28
CA LEU A 121 0.87 -5.43 16.16
C LEU A 121 -0.49 -5.70 15.51
N ASP A 122 -1.19 -4.63 15.18
CA ASP A 122 -2.49 -4.67 14.49
C ASP A 122 -2.35 -4.51 12.98
N MET A 123 -1.37 -3.69 12.57
CA MET A 123 -1.00 -3.49 11.18
C MET A 123 0.50 -3.21 11.05
N VAL A 124 1.00 -3.36 9.83
CA VAL A 124 2.40 -3.09 9.46
C VAL A 124 2.42 -2.29 8.17
N THR A 125 3.39 -1.39 8.04
CA THR A 125 3.67 -0.64 6.82
C THR A 125 5.17 -0.60 6.55
N ALA A 126 5.59 0.04 5.45
CA ALA A 126 6.98 0.18 5.07
C ALA A 126 7.46 1.63 5.15
N ALA A 127 8.77 1.81 5.28
CA ALA A 127 9.43 3.10 5.18
C ALA A 127 10.81 2.96 4.54
N ALA A 128 11.20 3.96 3.76
CA ALA A 128 12.51 4.09 3.12
C ALA A 128 13.25 5.35 3.63
N PRO A 129 14.58 5.45 3.48
CA PRO A 129 15.29 6.70 3.76
C PRO A 129 14.73 7.85 2.92
N LEU A 130 14.38 8.96 3.57
CA LEU A 130 13.89 10.17 2.88
C LEU A 130 15.07 10.91 2.22
N LYS A 131 14.94 11.28 0.96
CA LYS A 131 15.93 12.10 0.25
C LYS A 131 15.88 13.54 0.70
N LYS A 132 17.01 14.25 0.61
CA LYS A 132 17.10 15.67 1.04
C LYS A 132 16.14 16.57 0.27
N GLU A 133 15.96 16.30 -1.00
CA GLU A 133 15.06 17.01 -1.90
C GLU A 133 13.60 16.92 -1.48
N GLU A 134 13.24 15.84 -0.77
CA GLU A 134 11.88 15.55 -0.31
C GLU A 134 11.58 16.11 1.11
N TYR A 135 12.56 16.74 1.78
CA TYR A 135 12.36 17.20 3.17
C TYR A 135 11.20 18.18 3.33
N GLN A 136 11.00 19.06 2.35
CA GLN A 136 9.93 20.05 2.33
C GLN A 136 8.73 19.63 1.48
N ASP A 137 8.79 18.44 0.88
CA ASP A 137 7.67 17.92 0.09
C ASP A 137 6.60 17.32 1.03
N ALA A 138 5.43 17.96 1.08
CA ALA A 138 4.29 17.49 1.86
C ALA A 138 3.64 16.21 1.30
N SER A 139 3.92 15.85 0.05
CA SER A 139 3.46 14.58 -0.56
C SER A 139 4.29 13.39 -0.08
N ALA A 140 5.57 13.60 0.22
CA ALA A 140 6.45 12.61 0.85
C ALA A 140 6.16 12.56 2.35
N VAL A 141 5.27 11.67 2.78
CA VAL A 141 4.89 11.51 4.20
C VAL A 141 6.07 10.96 5.00
N LYS A 142 6.35 11.56 6.16
CA LYS A 142 7.43 11.13 7.06
C LYS A 142 6.85 10.26 8.17
N VAL A 143 7.68 9.33 8.67
CA VAL A 143 7.34 8.49 9.82
C VAL A 143 8.49 8.47 10.82
N VAL A 144 8.17 8.58 12.10
CA VAL A 144 9.11 8.33 13.20
C VAL A 144 8.75 7.03 13.90
N VAL A 145 9.78 6.26 14.27
CA VAL A 145 9.61 4.95 14.88
C VAL A 145 10.33 4.88 16.23
N ASN A 146 9.82 4.05 17.13
CA ASN A 146 10.50 3.72 18.38
C ASN A 146 11.61 2.66 18.14
N GLN A 147 12.32 2.29 19.21
CA GLN A 147 13.40 1.29 19.15
C GLN A 147 12.91 -0.13 18.79
N LYS A 148 11.61 -0.40 18.91
CA LYS A 148 11.00 -1.69 18.54
C LYS A 148 10.53 -1.73 17.08
N GLY A 149 10.72 -0.61 16.33
CA GLY A 149 10.21 -0.49 14.97
C GLY A 149 8.69 -0.21 14.88
N GLU A 150 8.07 0.24 15.99
CA GLU A 150 6.67 0.66 15.98
C GLU A 150 6.58 2.16 15.65
N ALA A 151 5.61 2.56 14.82
CA ALA A 151 5.39 3.95 14.47
C ALA A 151 4.97 4.77 15.70
N LEU A 152 5.60 5.93 15.87
CA LEU A 152 5.23 6.93 16.86
C LEU A 152 4.30 7.99 16.28
N TYR A 153 4.55 8.42 15.04
CA TYR A 153 3.73 9.38 14.33
C TYR A 153 4.05 9.40 12.83
N PHE A 154 3.06 9.81 12.02
CA PHE A 154 3.21 10.12 10.59
C PHE A 154 2.86 11.58 10.36
N SER A 155 3.63 12.28 9.52
CA SER A 155 3.36 13.69 9.21
C SER A 155 3.80 14.06 7.80
N ARG A 156 3.09 15.03 7.23
CA ARG A 156 3.52 15.71 6.00
C ARG A 156 4.65 16.71 6.27
N ALA A 157 4.75 17.21 7.50
CA ALA A 157 5.88 18.03 7.95
C ALA A 157 7.15 17.18 8.10
N LEU A 158 8.33 17.84 8.06
CA LEU A 158 9.59 17.17 8.35
C LEU A 158 9.67 16.80 9.82
N ILE A 159 9.64 15.52 10.13
CA ILE A 159 9.83 14.94 11.45
C ILE A 159 10.92 13.85 11.43
N PRO A 160 11.74 13.72 12.54
CA PRO A 160 11.83 14.65 13.68
C PRO A 160 12.46 15.99 13.29
N TYR A 161 12.23 17.05 14.06
CA TYR A 161 12.86 18.36 13.80
C TYR A 161 14.37 18.30 14.07
N PRO A 162 15.23 18.60 13.07
CA PRO A 162 16.67 18.42 13.20
C PRO A 162 17.34 19.67 13.80
N ARG A 163 17.18 19.90 15.10
CA ARG A 163 17.73 21.09 15.77
C ARG A 163 19.24 21.26 15.56
N GLU A 164 19.99 20.17 15.61
CA GLU A 164 21.46 20.16 15.44
C GLU A 164 21.89 19.19 14.31
N GLY A 165 20.98 18.89 13.39
CA GLY A 165 21.16 17.88 12.35
C GLY A 165 20.49 16.56 12.69
N PHE A 166 20.51 15.61 11.75
CA PHE A 166 19.94 14.29 11.93
C PHE A 166 20.98 13.31 12.47
N ALA A 167 20.68 12.64 13.60
CA ALA A 167 21.46 11.51 14.08
C ALA A 167 21.30 10.26 13.20
N MET A 168 20.19 10.18 12.46
CA MET A 168 19.90 9.15 11.44
C MET A 168 19.00 9.76 10.37
N PRO A 169 19.05 9.26 9.11
CA PRO A 169 18.19 9.76 8.06
C PRO A 169 16.72 9.69 8.47
N PRO A 170 15.91 10.75 8.20
CA PRO A 170 14.47 10.67 8.36
C PRO A 170 13.89 9.62 7.40
N LEU A 171 12.73 9.07 7.76
CA LEU A 171 12.08 7.99 7.01
C LEU A 171 10.88 8.54 6.24
N LYS A 172 10.78 8.15 4.97
CA LYS A 172 9.62 8.31 4.11
C LYS A 172 8.71 7.10 4.26
N HIS A 173 7.47 7.31 4.59
CA HIS A 173 6.44 6.29 4.61
C HIS A 173 6.12 5.81 3.20
N ILE A 174 5.99 4.49 3.02
CA ILE A 174 5.57 3.84 1.77
C ILE A 174 4.20 3.21 1.99
N GLY A 175 3.24 3.53 1.13
CA GLY A 175 1.81 3.23 1.28
C GLY A 175 1.39 1.78 1.06
N VAL A 176 2.25 0.83 1.40
CA VAL A 176 1.95 -0.61 1.40
C VAL A 176 1.70 -1.10 2.83
N TYR A 177 0.72 -1.99 3.00
CA TYR A 177 0.29 -2.38 4.34
C TYR A 177 -0.01 -3.86 4.46
N ALA A 178 0.18 -4.40 5.66
CA ALA A 178 -0.43 -5.64 6.08
C ALA A 178 -1.27 -5.40 7.34
N TYR A 179 -2.40 -6.07 7.44
CA TYR A 179 -3.35 -5.93 8.55
C TYR A 179 -3.68 -7.31 9.12
N ARG A 180 -3.88 -7.39 10.45
CA ARG A 180 -4.72 -8.48 10.96
C ARG A 180 -6.11 -8.30 10.38
N ARG A 181 -6.69 -9.37 9.84
CA ARG A 181 -8.04 -9.30 9.24
C ARG A 181 -9.07 -8.75 10.23
N SER A 182 -9.04 -9.20 11.48
CA SER A 182 -9.96 -8.71 12.53
C SER A 182 -9.82 -7.22 12.78
N PHE A 183 -8.59 -6.71 12.79
CA PHE A 183 -8.32 -5.27 12.90
C PHE A 183 -8.83 -4.52 11.67
N LEU A 184 -8.55 -4.97 10.45
CA LEU A 184 -9.00 -4.33 9.21
C LEU A 184 -10.53 -4.12 9.18
N LEU A 185 -11.29 -5.16 9.58
CA LEU A 185 -12.76 -5.10 9.65
C LEU A 185 -13.27 -4.12 10.70
N THR A 186 -12.52 -3.91 11.79
CA THR A 186 -12.80 -2.89 12.79
C THR A 186 -12.42 -1.51 12.29
N TYR A 187 -11.22 -1.39 11.71
CA TYR A 187 -10.62 -0.15 11.24
C TYR A 187 -11.45 0.55 10.16
N ALA A 188 -11.98 -0.21 9.19
CA ALA A 188 -12.87 0.33 8.15
C ALA A 188 -14.17 0.94 8.70
N LYS A 189 -14.62 0.51 9.89
CA LYS A 189 -15.84 1.02 10.54
C LYS A 189 -15.58 2.18 11.51
N MET A 190 -14.31 2.54 11.76
CA MET A 190 -13.96 3.64 12.65
C MET A 190 -14.27 4.99 12.01
N GLU A 191 -14.74 5.93 12.82
CA GLU A 191 -14.86 7.33 12.40
C GLU A 191 -13.48 7.97 12.22
N GLN A 192 -13.40 8.91 11.29
CA GLN A 192 -12.20 9.70 11.06
C GLN A 192 -11.84 10.53 12.29
N THR A 193 -10.58 10.42 12.71
CA THR A 193 -10.03 11.09 13.88
C THR A 193 -9.52 12.51 13.56
N PRO A 194 -9.32 13.40 14.56
CA PRO A 194 -8.80 14.75 14.36
C PRO A 194 -7.44 14.82 13.67
N LEU A 195 -6.48 13.95 14.05
CA LEU A 195 -5.15 13.95 13.44
C LEU A 195 -5.20 13.44 11.99
N GLU A 196 -5.99 12.38 11.73
CA GLU A 196 -6.24 11.91 10.36
C GLU A 196 -6.78 13.02 9.47
N LYS A 197 -7.80 13.77 9.94
CA LYS A 197 -8.39 14.87 9.16
C LYS A 197 -7.40 16.01 8.95
N THR A 198 -6.59 16.33 9.94
CA THR A 198 -5.62 17.42 9.88
C THR A 198 -4.50 17.13 8.88
N GLU A 199 -3.89 15.97 8.96
CA GLU A 199 -2.79 15.56 8.09
C GLU A 199 -3.28 14.93 6.76
N SER A 200 -4.57 14.58 6.66
CA SER A 200 -5.12 13.74 5.59
C SER A 200 -4.33 12.44 5.42
N LEU A 201 -4.11 11.76 6.54
CA LEU A 201 -3.34 10.51 6.65
C LEU A 201 -4.16 9.48 7.41
N GLU A 202 -4.72 8.51 6.69
CA GLU A 202 -5.66 7.52 7.23
C GLU A 202 -5.06 6.68 8.37
N GLN A 203 -3.76 6.33 8.30
CA GLN A 203 -3.07 5.52 9.30
C GLN A 203 -2.97 6.21 10.68
N LEU A 204 -3.15 7.52 10.77
CA LEU A 204 -3.21 8.22 12.05
C LEU A 204 -4.43 7.83 12.86
N ARG A 205 -5.54 7.41 12.23
CA ARG A 205 -6.71 6.87 12.91
C ARG A 205 -6.35 5.69 13.80
N ALA A 206 -5.52 4.77 13.29
CA ALA A 206 -5.07 3.62 14.06
C ALA A 206 -4.23 4.03 15.29
N LEU A 207 -3.25 4.93 15.09
CA LEU A 207 -2.41 5.41 16.20
C LEU A 207 -3.21 6.19 17.25
N GLU A 208 -4.09 7.08 16.80
CA GLU A 208 -4.89 7.95 17.69
C GLU A 208 -5.89 7.16 18.53
N THR A 209 -6.33 5.99 18.03
CA THR A 209 -7.21 5.05 18.76
C THR A 209 -6.47 3.98 19.56
N GLY A 210 -5.14 4.06 19.63
CA GLY A 210 -4.31 3.20 20.48
C GLY A 210 -3.82 1.89 19.87
N TYR A 211 -4.06 1.68 18.56
CA TYR A 211 -3.54 0.51 17.83
C TYR A 211 -2.08 0.71 17.45
N LYS A 212 -1.37 -0.40 17.26
CA LYS A 212 0.06 -0.40 16.99
C LYS A 212 0.36 -0.69 15.53
N ILE A 213 1.22 0.15 14.96
CA ILE A 213 1.68 0.03 13.58
C ILE A 213 3.16 -0.34 13.58
N GLY A 214 3.50 -1.53 13.10
CA GLY A 214 4.89 -1.90 12.81
C GLY A 214 5.38 -1.22 11.53
N VAL A 215 6.68 -0.93 11.46
CA VAL A 215 7.30 -0.32 10.28
C VAL A 215 8.52 -1.14 9.86
N ILE A 216 8.47 -1.78 8.69
CA ILE A 216 9.65 -2.37 8.08
C ILE A 216 10.45 -1.30 7.33
N ARG A 217 11.77 -1.40 7.36
CA ARG A 217 12.64 -0.52 6.55
C ARG A 217 12.99 -1.20 5.25
N ILE A 218 12.82 -0.47 4.15
CA ILE A 218 13.19 -0.92 2.80
C ILE A 218 14.20 0.06 2.20
N GLU A 219 15.00 -0.42 1.25
CA GLU A 219 16.03 0.41 0.59
C GLU A 219 15.59 0.92 -0.77
N THR A 220 14.60 0.27 -1.38
CA THR A 220 14.09 0.61 -2.72
C THR A 220 12.95 1.60 -2.63
N GLU A 221 12.94 2.55 -3.56
CA GLU A 221 11.77 3.39 -3.81
C GLU A 221 10.87 2.69 -4.81
N ASP A 222 9.63 2.45 -4.41
CA ASP A 222 8.60 2.05 -5.34
C ASP A 222 8.18 3.29 -6.17
N ILE A 223 8.14 3.14 -7.47
CA ILE A 223 7.68 4.20 -8.38
C ILE A 223 6.19 3.97 -8.60
N GLY A 224 5.38 4.65 -7.79
CA GLY A 224 3.93 4.68 -8.00
C GLY A 224 3.59 5.42 -9.30
N ILE A 225 2.59 4.93 -10.01
CA ILE A 225 2.08 5.55 -11.25
C ILE A 225 0.86 6.39 -10.94
N ASP A 226 1.04 7.69 -10.86
CA ASP A 226 -0.04 8.64 -10.54
C ASP A 226 -0.37 9.61 -11.67
N THR A 227 0.60 9.88 -12.54
CA THR A 227 0.50 10.87 -13.61
C THR A 227 0.90 10.27 -14.97
N GLU A 228 0.60 11.00 -16.06
CA GLU A 228 1.09 10.64 -17.39
C GLU A 228 2.63 10.66 -17.47
N GLU A 229 3.29 11.50 -16.67
CA GLU A 229 4.75 11.56 -16.61
C GLU A 229 5.32 10.29 -15.96
N ASP A 230 4.71 9.82 -14.85
CA ASP A 230 5.10 8.57 -14.20
C ASP A 230 4.92 7.39 -15.15
N LEU A 231 3.80 7.37 -15.89
CA LEU A 231 3.55 6.34 -16.89
C LEU A 231 4.61 6.31 -18.00
N LYS A 232 5.05 7.49 -18.47
CA LYS A 232 6.15 7.58 -19.44
C LYS A 232 7.46 7.04 -18.87
N LYS A 233 7.83 7.47 -17.67
CA LYS A 233 9.03 6.98 -16.96
C LYS A 233 9.00 5.46 -16.78
N ALA A 234 7.86 4.89 -16.37
CA ALA A 234 7.67 3.46 -16.27
C ALA A 234 7.86 2.75 -17.60
N ASN A 235 7.26 3.25 -18.67
CA ASN A 235 7.44 2.70 -20.02
C ASN A 235 8.92 2.74 -20.49
N GLU A 236 9.64 3.81 -20.20
CA GLU A 236 11.07 3.91 -20.51
C GLU A 236 11.90 2.91 -19.70
N PHE A 237 11.57 2.74 -18.43
CA PHE A 237 12.24 1.76 -17.56
C PHE A 237 12.10 0.34 -18.09
N PHE A 238 10.86 -0.11 -18.40
CA PHE A 238 10.61 -1.45 -18.92
C PHE A 238 11.27 -1.70 -20.29
N LYS A 239 11.34 -0.69 -21.16
CA LYS A 239 12.05 -0.80 -22.43
C LYS A 239 13.56 -1.01 -22.28
N ARG A 240 14.15 -0.46 -21.21
CA ARG A 240 15.61 -0.58 -20.94
C ARG A 240 15.96 -1.86 -20.20
N SER A 241 15.03 -2.37 -19.40
CA SER A 241 15.28 -3.50 -18.48
C SER A 241 15.05 -4.87 -19.11
N ASN A 242 14.51 -4.97 -20.34
CA ASN A 242 14.08 -6.22 -20.98
C ASN A 242 13.20 -7.12 -20.07
N LEU A 243 12.44 -6.52 -19.16
CA LEU A 243 11.55 -7.16 -18.17
C LEU A 243 10.13 -7.29 -18.72
#